data_584acbd83196484a9a553f713fe8c300
#
_entry.id   584acbd83196484a9a553f713fe8c300
#
_cell.length_a   1.000
_cell.length_b   1.000
_cell.length_c   1.000
_cell.angle_alpha   90.00
_cell.angle_beta   90.00
_cell.angle_gamma   90.00
#
_symmetry.space_group_name_H-M   'P 1'
#
loop_
_entity.id
_entity.type
_entity.pdbx_description
1 polymer ?
#
loop_
_entity_poly.entity_id
_entity_poly.type
_entity_poly.pdbx_seq_one_letter_code
_entity_poly.pdbx_strand_id
1 'polypeptide(L)'
;MIHLLEELKIEDFQKLTVSLRGNIDLRTNIIVFTFKGQLDAFSEKQFKNFVSNNLKNEYPFVIDLTKIDFLDSSGLGALVQTAKECKKLKLGFSIVGNSRVAQTIKLVRLGDFLNLKSCLEDALTYLKN
;
A
#
# COMPACT_ATOMS: atom_id res chain seq x y z
N MET A 1 15.34 25.98 -0.65
CA MET A 1 15.30 25.20 0.59
C MET A 1 14.15 24.21 0.63
N ILE A 2 12.94 24.70 0.48
CA ILE A 2 11.75 23.85 0.54
C ILE A 2 11.75 22.81 -0.57
N HIS A 3 12.08 23.22 -1.79
CA HIS A 3 12.10 22.27 -2.91
C HIS A 3 13.16 21.18 -2.73
N LEU A 4 14.23 21.50 -2.02
CA LEU A 4 15.26 20.52 -1.72
C LEU A 4 14.72 19.41 -0.82
N LEU A 5 13.90 19.79 0.16
CA LEU A 5 13.25 18.82 1.03
C LEU A 5 12.26 17.96 0.26
N GLU A 6 11.56 18.57 -0.70
CA GLU A 6 10.63 17.82 -1.54
C GLU A 6 11.36 16.80 -2.39
N GLU A 7 12.52 17.15 -2.92
CA GLU A 7 13.32 16.21 -3.71
C GLU A 7 13.76 15.04 -2.85
N LEU A 8 14.16 15.30 -1.60
CA LEU A 8 14.54 14.24 -0.69
C LEU A 8 13.38 13.31 -0.41
N LYS A 9 12.17 13.84 -0.29
CA LYS A 9 10.99 13.02 -0.06
C LYS A 9 10.69 12.11 -1.23
N ILE A 10 10.86 12.60 -2.45
CA ILE A 10 10.57 11.82 -3.66
C ILE A 10 11.44 10.58 -3.71
N GLU A 11 12.69 10.70 -3.26
CA GLU A 11 13.63 9.59 -3.31
C GLU A 11 13.69 8.80 -2.01
N ASP A 12 12.94 9.24 -1.02
CA ASP A 12 13.14 8.75 0.33
C ASP A 12 12.27 7.55 0.66
N PHE A 13 12.66 6.40 0.14
CA PHE A 13 12.08 5.14 0.60
C PHE A 13 12.77 4.74 1.90
N GLN A 14 11.96 4.57 2.93
CA GLN A 14 12.44 4.14 4.23
C GLN A 14 12.67 2.64 4.22
N LYS A 15 13.82 2.21 4.71
CA LYS A 15 14.12 0.78 4.82
C LYS A 15 13.29 0.20 5.96
N LEU A 16 12.45 -0.78 5.66
CA LEU A 16 11.64 -1.46 6.67
C LEU A 16 12.26 -2.79 7.06
N THR A 17 12.76 -3.53 6.06
CA THR A 17 13.56 -4.73 6.27
C THR A 17 14.67 -4.75 5.23
N VAL A 18 15.47 -5.79 5.20
CA VAL A 18 16.52 -5.91 4.18
C VAL A 18 15.94 -6.00 2.78
N SER A 19 14.70 -6.43 2.64
CA SER A 19 14.08 -6.65 1.33
C SER A 19 12.84 -5.80 1.07
N LEU A 20 12.42 -4.93 2.00
CA LEU A 20 11.24 -4.11 1.82
C LEU A 20 11.52 -2.66 2.20
N ARG A 21 11.12 -1.75 1.32
CA ARG A 21 11.17 -0.31 1.56
C ARG A 21 9.80 0.27 1.41
N GLY A 22 9.51 1.33 2.14
CA GLY A 22 8.23 2.01 2.10
C GLY A 22 8.36 3.51 2.03
N ASN A 23 7.36 4.15 1.43
CA ASN A 23 7.28 5.59 1.31
C ASN A 23 5.85 6.02 1.57
N ILE A 24 5.70 7.21 2.12
CA ILE A 24 4.39 7.80 2.41
C ILE A 24 4.28 9.13 1.71
N ASP A 25 3.17 9.34 1.04
CA ASP A 25 2.87 10.60 0.38
C ASP A 25 1.42 10.97 0.67
N LEU A 26 1.15 12.25 0.90
CA LEU A 26 -0.22 12.72 1.12
C LEU A 26 -0.68 13.46 -0.12
N ARG A 27 -1.76 12.97 -0.72
CA ARG A 27 -2.33 13.57 -1.92
C ARG A 27 -3.79 13.91 -1.72
N THR A 28 -4.08 15.19 -1.55
CA THR A 28 -5.46 15.68 -1.46
C THR A 28 -6.28 14.89 -0.44
N ASN A 29 -5.75 14.78 0.76
CA ASN A 29 -6.38 14.07 1.87
C ASN A 29 -6.50 12.54 1.65
N ILE A 30 -5.65 11.99 0.79
CA ILE A 30 -5.51 10.55 0.61
C ILE A 30 -4.06 10.20 0.88
N ILE A 31 -3.82 9.26 1.78
CA ILE A 31 -2.48 8.80 2.09
C ILE A 31 -2.09 7.74 1.07
N VAL A 32 -0.93 7.91 0.44
CA VAL A 32 -0.43 6.92 -0.51
C VAL A 32 0.81 6.27 0.08
N PHE A 33 0.70 4.97 0.36
CA PHE A 33 1.83 4.15 0.77
C PHE A 33 2.38 3.46 -0.47
N THR A 34 3.65 3.64 -0.75
CA THR A 34 4.32 2.94 -1.86
C THR A 34 5.36 2.00 -1.29
N PHE A 35 5.33 0.75 -1.70
CA PHE A 35 6.27 -0.25 -1.23
C PHE A 35 7.11 -0.76 -2.38
N LYS A 36 8.37 -1.06 -2.09
CA LYS A 36 9.33 -1.54 -3.08
C LYS A 36 10.06 -2.74 -2.49
N GLY A 37 10.16 -3.80 -3.28
CA GLY A 37 10.87 -5.00 -2.87
C GLY A 37 9.96 -6.20 -2.72
N GLN A 38 10.05 -6.88 -1.58
CA GLN A 38 9.35 -8.14 -1.36
C GLN A 38 8.41 -8.04 -0.18
N LEU A 39 7.16 -8.47 -0.37
CA LEU A 39 6.19 -8.56 0.70
C LEU A 39 5.93 -10.04 0.96
N ASP A 40 6.57 -10.57 1.99
CA ASP A 40 6.65 -11.98 2.28
C ASP A 40 6.63 -12.25 3.78
N ALA A 41 6.91 -13.49 4.18
CA ALA A 41 6.90 -13.89 5.58
C ALA A 41 7.91 -13.09 6.43
N PHE A 42 9.00 -12.61 5.83
CA PHE A 42 10.03 -11.87 6.55
C PHE A 42 9.74 -10.40 6.69
N SER A 43 8.82 -9.85 5.90
CA SER A 43 8.54 -8.42 5.89
C SER A 43 7.11 -8.06 6.26
N GLU A 44 6.22 -9.04 6.38
CA GLU A 44 4.80 -8.77 6.56
C GLU A 44 4.50 -8.01 7.86
N LYS A 45 5.25 -8.27 8.91
CA LYS A 45 5.05 -7.59 10.18
C LYS A 45 5.43 -6.11 10.09
N GLN A 46 6.59 -5.82 9.49
CA GLN A 46 7.04 -4.44 9.32
C GLN A 46 6.14 -3.67 8.36
N PHE A 47 5.63 -4.35 7.35
CA PHE A 47 4.64 -3.76 6.45
C PHE A 47 3.40 -3.31 7.21
N LYS A 48 2.82 -4.20 8.01
CA LYS A 48 1.61 -3.87 8.78
C LYS A 48 1.86 -2.75 9.77
N ASN A 49 3.00 -2.78 10.45
CA ASN A 49 3.34 -1.73 11.41
C ASN A 49 3.52 -0.38 10.74
N PHE A 50 4.17 -0.36 9.57
CA PHE A 50 4.39 0.88 8.84
C PHE A 50 3.06 1.52 8.43
N VAL A 51 2.14 0.71 7.94
CA VAL A 51 0.82 1.21 7.56
C VAL A 51 0.07 1.70 8.80
N SER A 52 -0.05 0.86 9.83
CA SER A 52 -0.86 1.23 11.00
C SER A 52 -0.30 2.41 11.76
N ASN A 53 1.02 2.56 11.81
CA ASN A 53 1.64 3.69 12.52
C ASN A 53 1.47 5.02 11.80
N ASN A 54 1.11 4.98 10.52
CA ASN A 54 1.04 6.19 9.69
C ASN A 54 -0.36 6.47 9.15
N LEU A 55 -1.36 5.76 9.62
CA LEU A 55 -2.74 6.07 9.26
C LEU A 55 -3.17 7.34 10.00
N LYS A 56 -3.84 8.21 9.27
CA LYS A 56 -4.47 9.40 9.86
C LYS A 56 -5.96 9.11 9.95
N ASN A 57 -6.56 9.40 11.08
CA ASN A 57 -7.99 9.22 11.26
C ASN A 57 -8.74 9.95 10.17
N GLU A 58 -9.71 9.29 9.58
CA GLU A 58 -10.59 9.86 8.56
C GLU A 58 -10.01 9.91 7.15
N TYR A 59 -8.72 9.80 6.96
CA TYR A 59 -8.15 9.84 5.61
C TYR A 59 -8.17 8.44 5.00
N PRO A 60 -8.75 8.30 3.81
CA PRO A 60 -8.60 7.06 3.07
C PRO A 60 -7.16 6.89 2.61
N PHE A 61 -6.80 5.69 2.21
CA PHE A 61 -5.42 5.44 1.80
C PHE A 61 -5.31 4.44 0.66
N VAL A 62 -4.20 4.53 -0.03
CA VAL A 62 -3.83 3.62 -1.12
C VAL A 62 -2.58 2.86 -0.69
N ILE A 63 -2.55 1.57 -0.96
CA ILE A 63 -1.34 0.77 -0.85
C ILE A 63 -0.89 0.48 -2.29
N ASP A 64 0.19 1.13 -2.70
CA ASP A 64 0.72 0.99 -4.04
C ASP A 64 1.82 -0.08 -4.05
N LEU A 65 1.51 -1.19 -4.68
CA LEU A 65 2.40 -2.35 -4.78
C LEU A 65 2.97 -2.51 -6.20
N THR A 66 2.95 -1.45 -7.00
CA THR A 66 3.45 -1.55 -8.38
C THR A 66 4.96 -1.81 -8.44
N LYS A 67 5.67 -1.49 -7.35
CA LYS A 67 7.13 -1.72 -7.26
C LYS A 67 7.49 -2.97 -6.43
N ILE A 68 6.50 -3.78 -6.11
CA ILE A 68 6.75 -5.04 -5.40
C ILE A 68 7.12 -6.10 -6.44
N ASP A 69 8.23 -6.78 -6.16
CA ASP A 69 8.76 -7.83 -7.03
C ASP A 69 8.23 -9.22 -6.68
N PHE A 70 7.85 -9.42 -5.43
CA PHE A 70 7.47 -10.73 -4.93
C PHE A 70 6.40 -10.59 -3.85
N LEU A 71 5.36 -11.40 -3.96
CA LEU A 71 4.25 -11.45 -3.01
C LEU A 71 3.91 -12.91 -2.77
N ASP A 72 4.10 -13.40 -1.54
CA ASP A 72 3.73 -14.76 -1.18
C ASP A 72 2.45 -14.77 -0.34
N SER A 73 2.07 -15.94 0.17
CA SER A 73 0.84 -16.09 0.94
C SER A 73 0.88 -15.30 2.25
N SER A 74 2.05 -15.11 2.84
CA SER A 74 2.18 -14.30 4.06
C SER A 74 1.95 -12.82 3.75
N GLY A 75 2.51 -12.34 2.65
CA GLY A 75 2.26 -10.97 2.20
C GLY A 75 0.81 -10.75 1.85
N LEU A 76 0.20 -11.71 1.16
CA LEU A 76 -1.22 -11.63 0.83
C LEU A 76 -2.07 -11.59 2.11
N GLY A 77 -1.71 -12.43 3.10
CA GLY A 77 -2.39 -12.41 4.39
C GLY A 77 -2.29 -11.07 5.09
N ALA A 78 -1.14 -10.40 4.97
CA ALA A 78 -0.97 -9.05 5.55
C ALA A 78 -1.90 -8.04 4.87
N LEU A 79 -2.08 -8.14 3.56
CA LEU A 79 -3.01 -7.27 2.83
C LEU A 79 -4.45 -7.51 3.29
N VAL A 80 -4.84 -8.77 3.45
CA VAL A 80 -6.18 -9.12 3.91
C VAL A 80 -6.41 -8.59 5.32
N GLN A 81 -5.43 -8.74 6.19
CA GLN A 81 -5.55 -8.26 7.56
C GLN A 81 -5.68 -6.74 7.61
N THR A 82 -4.89 -6.04 6.81
CA THR A 82 -4.99 -4.58 6.70
C THR A 82 -6.38 -4.17 6.22
N ALA A 83 -6.91 -4.86 5.22
CA ALA A 83 -8.25 -4.57 4.72
C ALA A 83 -9.32 -4.78 5.78
N LYS A 84 -9.21 -5.85 6.56
CA LYS A 84 -10.17 -6.13 7.64
C LYS A 84 -10.14 -5.02 8.70
N GLU A 85 -8.95 -4.56 9.08
CA GLU A 85 -8.81 -3.46 10.03
C GLU A 85 -9.47 -2.19 9.50
N CYS A 86 -9.26 -1.89 8.23
CA CYS A 86 -9.84 -0.70 7.61
C CYS A 86 -11.36 -0.76 7.56
N LYS A 87 -11.91 -1.92 7.26
CA LYS A 87 -13.36 -2.08 7.25
C LYS A 87 -13.95 -1.88 8.65
N LYS A 88 -13.26 -2.34 9.66
CA LYS A 88 -13.64 -2.11 11.05
C LYS A 88 -13.66 -0.63 11.40
N LEU A 89 -12.66 0.10 10.96
CA LEU A 89 -12.50 1.53 11.23
C LEU A 89 -13.29 2.40 10.25
N LYS A 90 -13.95 1.78 9.29
CA LYS A 90 -14.70 2.46 8.23
C LYS A 90 -13.84 3.44 7.43
N LEU A 91 -12.58 3.04 7.22
CA LEU A 91 -11.65 3.80 6.38
C LEU A 91 -11.71 3.28 4.96
N GLY A 92 -11.76 4.20 4.00
CA GLY A 92 -11.65 3.85 2.59
C GLY A 92 -10.23 3.42 2.26
N PHE A 93 -10.07 2.43 1.40
CA PHE A 93 -8.76 2.02 0.95
C PHE A 93 -8.84 1.38 -0.43
N SER A 94 -7.70 1.34 -1.11
CA SER A 94 -7.55 0.66 -2.37
C SER A 94 -6.13 0.15 -2.51
N ILE A 95 -5.96 -0.96 -3.20
CA ILE A 95 -4.64 -1.52 -3.48
C ILE A 95 -4.38 -1.42 -4.97
N VAL A 96 -3.18 -0.95 -5.31
CA VAL A 96 -2.73 -0.88 -6.71
C VAL A 96 -1.65 -1.93 -6.89
N GLY A 97 -1.80 -2.78 -7.90
CA GLY A 97 -0.82 -3.82 -8.17
C GLY A 97 -0.27 -3.75 -9.58
N ASN A 98 0.97 -4.20 -9.75
CA ASN A 98 1.47 -4.48 -11.09
C ASN A 98 0.81 -5.77 -11.60
N SER A 99 1.14 -6.17 -12.83
CA SER A 99 0.52 -7.36 -13.45
C SER A 99 0.66 -8.62 -12.59
N ARG A 100 1.84 -8.82 -12.02
CA ARG A 100 2.14 -10.02 -11.23
C ARG A 100 1.37 -10.01 -9.91
N VAL A 101 1.39 -8.89 -9.20
CA VAL A 101 0.65 -8.74 -7.94
C VAL A 101 -0.85 -8.89 -8.19
N ALA A 102 -1.35 -8.22 -9.24
CA ALA A 102 -2.77 -8.29 -9.58
C ALA A 102 -3.19 -9.71 -9.90
N GLN A 103 -2.37 -10.44 -10.65
CA GLN A 103 -2.67 -11.82 -10.99
C GLN A 103 -2.77 -12.70 -9.74
N THR A 104 -1.83 -12.54 -8.81
CA THR A 104 -1.84 -13.28 -7.55
C THR A 104 -3.12 -13.02 -6.76
N ILE A 105 -3.50 -11.76 -6.65
CA ILE A 105 -4.71 -11.37 -5.91
C ILE A 105 -5.97 -11.92 -6.59
N LYS A 106 -6.04 -11.84 -7.91
CA LYS A 106 -7.20 -12.31 -8.66
C LYS A 106 -7.34 -13.83 -8.62
N LEU A 107 -6.24 -14.55 -8.60
CA LEU A 107 -6.28 -16.01 -8.54
C LEU A 107 -6.96 -16.52 -7.27
N VAL A 108 -6.86 -15.79 -6.18
CA VAL A 108 -7.51 -16.15 -4.93
C VAL A 108 -8.82 -15.38 -4.71
N ARG A 109 -9.28 -14.67 -5.74
CA ARG A 109 -10.56 -13.98 -5.78
C ARG A 109 -10.69 -12.89 -4.70
N LEU A 110 -9.60 -12.18 -4.43
CA LEU A 110 -9.59 -11.10 -3.44
C LEU A 110 -9.58 -9.70 -4.06
N GLY A 111 -9.72 -9.61 -5.38
CA GLY A 111 -9.66 -8.31 -6.05
C GLY A 111 -10.69 -7.31 -5.53
N ASP A 112 -11.93 -7.75 -5.39
CA ASP A 112 -12.99 -6.86 -4.91
C ASP A 112 -12.82 -6.56 -3.42
N PHE A 113 -12.46 -7.56 -2.64
CA PHE A 113 -12.25 -7.38 -1.21
C PHE A 113 -11.17 -6.36 -0.92
N LEU A 114 -10.11 -6.35 -1.73
CA LEU A 114 -8.97 -5.46 -1.56
C LEU A 114 -9.11 -4.16 -2.37
N ASN A 115 -10.22 -3.98 -3.08
CA ASN A 115 -10.44 -2.82 -3.94
C ASN A 115 -9.26 -2.61 -4.89
N LEU A 116 -8.90 -3.69 -5.58
CA LEU A 116 -7.73 -3.71 -6.46
C LEU A 116 -7.94 -2.84 -7.68
N LYS A 117 -6.97 -1.98 -7.96
CA LYS A 117 -6.95 -1.13 -9.15
C LYS A 117 -5.64 -1.36 -9.90
N SER A 118 -5.64 -1.01 -11.17
CA SER A 118 -4.48 -1.25 -12.03
C SER A 118 -3.50 -0.08 -12.03
N CYS A 119 -3.91 1.09 -11.58
CA CYS A 119 -3.04 2.25 -11.50
C CYS A 119 -3.43 3.16 -10.35
N LEU A 120 -2.50 4.02 -9.97
CA LEU A 120 -2.71 4.94 -8.86
C LEU A 120 -3.87 5.91 -9.13
N GLU A 121 -3.99 6.40 -10.36
CA GLU A 121 -5.07 7.33 -10.71
C GLU A 121 -6.45 6.72 -10.47
N ASP A 122 -6.63 5.47 -10.85
CA ASP A 122 -7.90 4.79 -10.64
C ASP A 122 -8.21 4.63 -9.15
N ALA A 123 -7.19 4.33 -8.35
CA ALA A 123 -7.36 4.20 -6.90
C ALA A 123 -7.75 5.54 -6.28
N LEU A 124 -7.09 6.61 -6.67
CA LEU A 124 -7.40 7.95 -6.15
C LEU A 124 -8.82 8.37 -6.54
N THR A 125 -9.21 8.11 -7.77
CA THR A 125 -10.57 8.41 -8.24
C THR A 125 -11.60 7.62 -7.46
N TYR A 126 -11.34 6.33 -7.26
CA TYR A 126 -12.23 5.47 -6.49
C TYR A 126 -12.45 6.00 -5.07
N LEU A 127 -11.40 6.49 -4.43
CA LEU A 127 -11.48 6.94 -3.04
C LEU A 127 -12.09 8.34 -2.90
N LYS A 128 -12.09 9.14 -3.95
CA LYS A 128 -12.72 10.47 -3.91
C LYS A 128 -14.23 10.39 -3.97
N ASN A 129 -14.75 9.30 -4.49
CA ASN A 129 -16.18 9.09 -4.59
C ASN A 129 -16.66 8.31 -3.37
#